data_e6aa317547698fe36aa012c4584e6d07
#
_entry.id   e6aa317547698fe36aa012c4584e6d07
#
_cell.length_a   1.000
_cell.length_b   1.000
_cell.length_c   1.000
_cell.angle_alpha   90.00
_cell.angle_beta   90.00
_cell.angle_gamma   90.00
#
_symmetry.space_group_name_H-M   'P 1'
#
loop_
_entity.id
_entity.type
_entity.pdbx_description
1 polymer ?
#
loop_
_entity_poly.entity_id
_entity_poly.type
_entity_poly.pdbx_seq_one_letter_code
_entity_poly.pdbx_strand_id
1 'polypeptide(L)'
;MKKKINNSGTTDIFFEQLENTVHIESKDIPFGKEYHFKDFTSNKNSSGTIKRFFLDNEYEIAIAKISGKIDYEFSNFTPMENIIEVAYCFDGKAKISSFPNNSSHFLRKGEILIYSFKNNNKLFKFEYDNMHTISMNFYMDKLKANLNLSVGNPIFSEWSEKILNIFKNGELLHIKSNNEIDALALQLKNFYPYDIDSFIDFKLKVTRLFFLILKKHSESGEKKTHSLISENIKSILKNTPVSELPSIKKLCEITGLNNYYLQTSFEKSEGMKISRYIRNLRMERAKFLLETTDLSILEISIEVGYENPSKFAKNFRNYFGILPSKYRKKVLEERKFK
;
A
#
# COMPACT_ATOMS: atom_id res chain seq x y z
N MET A 1 -9.91 -39.84 23.82
CA MET A 1 -8.57 -39.78 23.20
C MET A 1 -8.54 -38.61 22.23
N LYS A 2 -8.05 -37.47 22.66
CA LYS A 2 -7.95 -36.25 21.79
C LYS A 2 -6.79 -36.52 20.82
N LYS A 3 -7.10 -36.67 19.54
CA LYS A 3 -6.08 -36.67 18.47
C LYS A 3 -5.46 -35.26 18.46
N LYS A 4 -4.19 -35.14 18.85
CA LYS A 4 -3.38 -33.99 18.55
C LYS A 4 -3.28 -33.86 17.03
N ILE A 5 -4.02 -32.93 16.44
CA ILE A 5 -3.80 -32.52 15.06
C ILE A 5 -2.62 -31.52 15.13
N ASN A 6 -1.45 -32.02 14.72
CA ASN A 6 -0.21 -31.23 14.67
C ASN A 6 -0.16 -30.31 13.44
N ASN A 7 -1.19 -29.50 13.19
CA ASN A 7 -1.18 -28.44 12.19
C ASN A 7 -2.11 -27.32 12.68
N SER A 8 -1.71 -26.64 13.75
CA SER A 8 -2.45 -25.49 14.26
C SER A 8 -2.13 -24.24 13.43
N GLY A 9 -2.82 -24.08 12.30
CA GLY A 9 -2.90 -22.79 11.64
C GLY A 9 -3.67 -21.79 12.52
N THR A 10 -3.50 -20.51 12.31
CA THR A 10 -4.25 -19.43 13.03
C THR A 10 -5.75 -19.60 12.94
N THR A 11 -6.23 -20.20 11.86
CA THR A 11 -7.66 -20.50 11.65
C THR A 11 -8.15 -21.61 12.56
N ASP A 12 -7.31 -22.59 12.92
CA ASP A 12 -7.70 -23.62 13.90
C ASP A 12 -7.90 -23.01 15.29
N ILE A 13 -7.03 -22.10 15.70
CA ILE A 13 -7.18 -21.36 16.96
C ILE A 13 -8.46 -20.53 16.94
N PHE A 14 -8.76 -19.88 15.83
CA PHE A 14 -10.00 -19.14 15.63
C PHE A 14 -11.23 -20.04 15.79
N PHE A 15 -11.25 -21.21 15.15
CA PHE A 15 -12.38 -22.14 15.26
C PHE A 15 -12.48 -22.75 16.66
N GLU A 16 -11.39 -23.06 17.34
CA GLU A 16 -11.39 -23.51 18.73
C GLU A 16 -11.97 -22.45 19.69
N GLN A 17 -11.71 -21.18 19.46
CA GLN A 17 -12.32 -20.10 20.24
C GLN A 17 -13.80 -19.92 19.91
N LEU A 18 -14.18 -20.03 18.64
CA LEU A 18 -15.59 -19.99 18.20
C LEU A 18 -16.40 -21.15 18.75
N GLU A 19 -15.89 -22.37 18.76
CA GLU A 19 -16.56 -23.57 19.31
C GLU A 19 -16.97 -23.43 20.77
N ASN A 20 -16.24 -22.58 21.52
CA ASN A 20 -16.58 -22.28 22.92
C ASN A 20 -17.69 -21.22 23.07
N THR A 21 -18.05 -20.51 21.99
CA THR A 21 -18.99 -19.39 22.02
C THR A 21 -20.22 -19.56 21.15
N VAL A 22 -20.18 -20.52 20.20
CA VAL A 22 -21.23 -20.70 19.18
C VAL A 22 -21.42 -22.20 18.90
N HIS A 23 -22.67 -22.57 18.59
CA HIS A 23 -22.94 -23.92 18.08
C HIS A 23 -22.44 -24.04 16.63
N ILE A 24 -21.37 -24.84 16.42
CA ILE A 24 -20.76 -25.08 15.11
C ILE A 24 -20.98 -26.54 14.70
N GLU A 25 -21.55 -26.70 13.51
CA GLU A 25 -21.57 -27.99 12.83
C GLU A 25 -20.55 -27.96 11.69
N SER A 26 -19.71 -28.97 11.58
CA SER A 26 -18.75 -29.08 10.49
C SER A 26 -18.92 -30.38 9.71
N LYS A 27 -18.66 -30.31 8.42
CA LYS A 27 -18.58 -31.48 7.54
C LYS A 27 -17.36 -31.40 6.66
N ASP A 28 -16.80 -32.58 6.33
CA ASP A 28 -15.73 -32.67 5.35
C ASP A 28 -16.28 -32.41 3.95
N ILE A 29 -15.51 -31.65 3.18
CA ILE A 29 -15.76 -31.38 1.76
C ILE A 29 -14.48 -31.68 0.97
N PRO A 30 -14.53 -31.86 -0.36
CA PRO A 30 -13.31 -32.03 -1.15
C PRO A 30 -12.30 -30.92 -0.86
N PHE A 31 -11.09 -31.33 -0.54
CA PHE A 31 -9.94 -30.43 -0.24
C PHE A 31 -10.11 -29.50 0.98
N GLY A 32 -11.09 -29.77 1.88
CA GLY A 32 -11.29 -28.89 3.01
C GLY A 32 -12.42 -29.26 3.95
N LYS A 33 -12.95 -28.26 4.66
CA LYS A 33 -14.08 -28.37 5.57
C LYS A 33 -15.06 -27.23 5.39
N GLU A 34 -16.35 -27.53 5.58
CA GLU A 34 -17.41 -26.53 5.62
C GLU A 34 -17.97 -26.48 7.05
N TYR A 35 -18.07 -25.27 7.58
CA TYR A 35 -18.58 -24.97 8.91
C TYR A 35 -19.89 -24.22 8.79
N HIS A 36 -20.89 -24.62 9.59
CA HIS A 36 -22.17 -23.95 9.71
C HIS A 36 -22.33 -23.51 11.16
N PHE A 37 -22.73 -22.26 11.37
CA PHE A 37 -22.94 -21.72 12.70
C PHE A 37 -24.25 -20.92 12.77
N LYS A 38 -24.88 -20.97 13.93
CA LYS A 38 -26.13 -20.24 14.26
C LYS A 38 -25.99 -19.62 15.64
N ASP A 39 -26.71 -18.54 15.85
CA ASP A 39 -26.93 -17.92 17.15
C ASP A 39 -25.64 -17.50 17.87
N PHE A 40 -24.94 -16.53 17.30
CA PHE A 40 -23.86 -15.88 18.05
C PHE A 40 -24.39 -15.26 19.33
N THR A 41 -23.64 -15.37 20.42
CA THR A 41 -24.04 -15.02 21.79
C THR A 41 -24.63 -13.62 21.96
N SER A 42 -24.27 -12.67 21.09
CA SER A 42 -24.78 -11.30 21.11
C SER A 42 -25.99 -11.07 20.22
N ASN A 43 -26.34 -12.01 19.30
CA ASN A 43 -27.44 -11.80 18.36
C ASN A 43 -28.07 -13.12 17.88
N LYS A 44 -29.21 -13.50 18.46
CA LYS A 44 -29.91 -14.76 18.21
C LYS A 44 -30.40 -14.99 16.76
N ASN A 45 -30.29 -14.00 15.87
CA ASN A 45 -30.72 -14.09 14.48
C ASN A 45 -29.55 -14.11 13.48
N SER A 46 -28.32 -14.35 13.93
CA SER A 46 -27.17 -14.42 13.06
C SER A 46 -26.85 -15.87 12.69
N SER A 47 -26.40 -16.06 11.46
CA SER A 47 -25.97 -17.36 10.95
C SER A 47 -24.86 -17.17 9.93
N GLY A 48 -24.13 -18.24 9.64
CA GLY A 48 -23.13 -18.17 8.61
C GLY A 48 -22.59 -19.52 8.19
N THR A 49 -21.86 -19.47 7.10
CA THR A 49 -21.11 -20.61 6.57
C THR A 49 -19.68 -20.17 6.29
N ILE A 50 -18.72 -21.04 6.60
CA ILE A 50 -17.33 -20.83 6.23
C ILE A 50 -16.88 -22.12 5.51
N LYS A 51 -16.42 -21.97 4.26
CA LYS A 51 -15.75 -23.03 3.52
C LYS A 51 -14.26 -22.78 3.60
N ARG A 52 -13.54 -23.72 4.19
CA ARG A 52 -12.10 -23.67 4.39
C ARG A 52 -11.43 -24.70 3.51
N PHE A 53 -10.52 -24.27 2.63
CA PHE A 53 -9.77 -25.11 1.72
C PHE A 53 -8.28 -25.08 2.09
N PHE A 54 -7.67 -26.26 2.15
CA PHE A 54 -6.26 -26.41 2.44
C PHE A 54 -5.50 -26.53 1.11
N LEU A 55 -4.75 -25.49 0.77
CA LEU A 55 -3.96 -25.43 -0.45
C LEU A 55 -2.48 -25.66 -0.12
N ASP A 56 -2.11 -26.94 0.04
CA ASP A 56 -0.81 -27.38 0.50
C ASP A 56 -0.47 -26.88 1.93
N ASN A 57 0.82 -27.00 2.29
CA ASN A 57 1.31 -26.55 3.59
C ASN A 57 1.62 -25.03 3.63
N GLU A 58 1.45 -24.32 2.52
CA GLU A 58 1.91 -22.94 2.38
C GLU A 58 0.82 -21.91 2.64
N TYR A 59 -0.43 -22.27 2.36
CA TYR A 59 -1.56 -21.36 2.52
C TYR A 59 -2.90 -22.09 2.56
N GLU A 60 -3.87 -21.43 3.16
CA GLU A 60 -5.25 -21.87 3.23
C GLU A 60 -6.19 -20.73 2.88
N ILE A 61 -7.42 -21.07 2.54
CA ILE A 61 -8.45 -20.13 2.13
C ILE A 61 -9.72 -20.37 2.90
N ALA A 62 -10.34 -19.30 3.36
CA ALA A 62 -11.66 -19.33 3.95
C ALA A 62 -12.61 -18.42 3.15
N ILE A 63 -13.70 -18.97 2.65
CA ILE A 63 -14.81 -18.22 2.06
C ILE A 63 -15.93 -18.18 3.10
N ALA A 64 -16.15 -17.00 3.67
CA ALA A 64 -17.14 -16.78 4.73
C ALA A 64 -18.35 -16.02 4.20
N LYS A 65 -19.54 -16.52 4.48
CA LYS A 65 -20.81 -15.84 4.25
C LYS A 65 -21.56 -15.75 5.58
N ILE A 66 -21.73 -14.53 6.06
CA ILE A 66 -22.33 -14.22 7.35
C ILE A 66 -23.61 -13.42 7.11
N SER A 67 -24.71 -13.82 7.74
CA SER A 67 -25.99 -13.13 7.75
C SER A 67 -26.26 -12.62 9.17
N GLY A 68 -26.68 -11.36 9.27
CA GLY A 68 -26.87 -10.68 10.55
C GLY A 68 -25.58 -10.02 11.07
N LYS A 69 -25.65 -9.57 12.33
CA LYS A 69 -24.53 -8.92 13.00
C LYS A 69 -23.85 -9.90 13.93
N ILE A 70 -22.54 -9.92 13.88
CA ILE A 70 -21.70 -10.79 14.70
C ILE A 70 -20.55 -9.96 15.24
N ASP A 71 -20.27 -10.12 16.52
CA ASP A 71 -19.07 -9.61 17.16
C ASP A 71 -18.38 -10.73 17.94
N TYR A 72 -17.06 -10.77 17.86
CA TYR A 72 -16.24 -11.67 18.65
C TYR A 72 -14.86 -11.08 18.89
N GLU A 73 -14.21 -11.55 19.94
CA GLU A 73 -12.86 -11.18 20.31
C GLU A 73 -11.93 -12.38 20.17
N PHE A 74 -10.77 -12.11 19.59
CA PHE A 74 -9.71 -13.07 19.41
C PHE A 74 -8.50 -12.65 20.26
N SER A 75 -8.21 -13.41 21.29
CA SER A 75 -7.16 -13.10 22.27
C SER A 75 -6.30 -14.32 22.59
N ASN A 76 -5.16 -14.08 23.24
CA ASN A 76 -4.26 -15.11 23.75
C ASN A 76 -3.73 -16.07 22.68
N PHE A 77 -3.54 -15.60 21.47
CA PHE A 77 -2.84 -16.38 20.48
C PHE A 77 -1.33 -16.18 20.60
N THR A 78 -0.60 -17.27 20.55
CA THR A 78 0.86 -17.23 20.42
C THR A 78 1.16 -17.28 18.93
N PRO A 79 1.68 -16.21 18.32
CA PRO A 79 2.01 -16.22 16.90
C PRO A 79 3.15 -17.22 16.68
N MET A 80 2.83 -18.41 16.20
CA MET A 80 3.83 -19.45 15.97
C MET A 80 4.62 -19.25 14.68
N GLU A 81 4.04 -18.59 13.69
CA GLU A 81 4.62 -18.44 12.35
C GLU A 81 4.40 -17.03 11.77
N ASN A 82 5.17 -16.67 10.75
CA ASN A 82 4.99 -15.45 9.98
C ASN A 82 3.79 -15.62 9.03
N ILE A 83 2.58 -15.43 9.55
CA ILE A 83 1.35 -15.55 8.77
C ILE A 83 0.88 -14.17 8.36
N ILE A 84 0.57 -14.03 7.07
CA ILE A 84 -0.11 -12.88 6.50
C ILE A 84 -1.51 -13.31 6.10
N GLU A 85 -2.52 -12.64 6.62
CA GLU A 85 -3.90 -12.76 6.14
C GLU A 85 -4.22 -11.63 5.17
N VAL A 86 -4.83 -12.01 4.04
CA VAL A 86 -5.37 -11.10 3.04
C VAL A 86 -6.86 -11.36 2.93
N ALA A 87 -7.67 -10.41 3.37
CA ALA A 87 -9.13 -10.50 3.30
C ALA A 87 -9.68 -9.54 2.23
N TYR A 88 -10.45 -10.08 1.27
CA TYR A 88 -11.20 -9.30 0.29
C TYR A 88 -12.70 -9.39 0.60
N CYS A 89 -13.41 -8.25 0.57
CA CYS A 89 -14.85 -8.18 0.85
C CYS A 89 -15.66 -8.15 -0.44
N PHE A 90 -16.51 -9.17 -0.62
CA PHE A 90 -17.46 -9.22 -1.73
C PHE A 90 -18.71 -8.39 -1.46
N ASP A 91 -19.17 -8.37 -0.18
CA ASP A 91 -20.40 -7.69 0.24
C ASP A 91 -20.42 -7.51 1.76
N GLY A 92 -21.28 -6.57 2.23
CA GLY A 92 -21.40 -6.25 3.66
C GLY A 92 -20.30 -5.34 4.16
N LYS A 93 -20.07 -5.38 5.47
CA LYS A 93 -19.04 -4.58 6.14
C LYS A 93 -18.52 -5.29 7.38
N ALA A 94 -17.24 -5.03 7.69
CA ALA A 94 -16.63 -5.39 8.96
C ALA A 94 -15.91 -4.20 9.56
N LYS A 95 -15.78 -4.22 10.89
CA LYS A 95 -14.86 -3.37 11.62
C LYS A 95 -13.92 -4.28 12.40
N ILE A 96 -12.63 -4.07 12.20
CA ILE A 96 -11.58 -4.82 12.87
C ILE A 96 -10.79 -3.85 13.73
N SER A 97 -10.75 -4.11 15.03
CA SER A 97 -10.03 -3.30 16.01
C SER A 97 -8.92 -4.12 16.64
N SER A 98 -7.75 -3.52 16.86
CA SER A 98 -6.59 -4.16 17.46
C SER A 98 -6.10 -3.41 18.68
N PHE A 99 -5.64 -4.14 19.70
CA PHE A 99 -5.20 -3.63 20.99
C PHE A 99 -3.82 -4.19 21.36
N PRO A 100 -2.90 -3.44 21.98
CA PRO A 100 -3.10 -2.13 22.64
C PRO A 100 -3.07 -0.90 21.72
N ASN A 101 -2.80 -1.04 20.42
CA ASN A 101 -2.63 0.10 19.52
C ASN A 101 -3.91 0.91 19.26
N ASN A 102 -5.08 0.44 19.73
CA ASN A 102 -6.38 1.09 19.56
C ASN A 102 -6.68 1.49 18.09
N SER A 103 -6.15 0.73 17.13
CA SER A 103 -6.44 0.97 15.71
C SER A 103 -7.75 0.29 15.30
N SER A 104 -8.54 0.95 14.48
CA SER A 104 -9.77 0.39 13.92
C SER A 104 -9.81 0.59 12.41
N HIS A 105 -10.10 -0.48 11.70
CA HIS A 105 -10.20 -0.50 10.25
C HIS A 105 -11.56 -1.03 9.81
N PHE A 106 -12.12 -0.39 8.80
CA PHE A 106 -13.36 -0.88 8.17
C PHE A 106 -13.00 -1.62 6.90
N LEU A 107 -13.69 -2.72 6.66
CA LEU A 107 -13.61 -3.49 5.43
C LEU A 107 -15.00 -3.50 4.78
N ARG A 108 -15.11 -2.97 3.57
CA ARG A 108 -16.34 -2.84 2.80
C ARG A 108 -16.20 -3.51 1.44
N LYS A 109 -17.30 -3.63 0.73
CA LYS A 109 -17.31 -4.19 -0.64
C LYS A 109 -16.22 -3.56 -1.53
N GLY A 110 -15.44 -4.43 -2.19
CA GLY A 110 -14.33 -4.03 -3.05
C GLY A 110 -13.10 -3.52 -2.30
N GLU A 111 -13.04 -3.72 -1.00
CA GLU A 111 -11.88 -3.37 -0.18
C GLU A 111 -11.12 -4.62 0.27
N ILE A 112 -9.85 -4.43 0.55
CA ILE A 112 -8.91 -5.47 0.96
C ILE A 112 -8.25 -5.03 2.24
N LEU A 113 -8.19 -5.93 3.20
CA LEU A 113 -7.43 -5.77 4.42
C LEU A 113 -6.30 -6.80 4.45
N ILE A 114 -5.09 -6.35 4.76
CA ILE A 114 -3.93 -7.22 4.89
C ILE A 114 -3.33 -6.99 6.27
N TYR A 115 -3.07 -8.06 6.99
CA TYR A 115 -2.47 -7.97 8.31
C TYR A 115 -1.63 -9.21 8.64
N SER A 116 -0.72 -9.06 9.60
CA SER A 116 0.08 -10.15 10.12
C SER A 116 -0.30 -10.42 11.56
N PHE A 117 -0.42 -11.70 11.91
CA PHE A 117 -0.64 -12.10 13.30
C PHE A 117 0.64 -12.00 14.15
N LYS A 118 1.81 -11.94 13.54
CA LYS A 118 3.09 -11.73 14.23
C LYS A 118 3.32 -10.24 14.52
N ASN A 119 2.40 -9.63 15.23
CA ASN A 119 2.50 -8.25 15.66
C ASN A 119 2.38 -8.14 17.19
N ASN A 120 2.58 -6.95 17.73
CA ASN A 120 2.48 -6.71 19.17
C ASN A 120 1.03 -6.62 19.69
N ASN A 121 0.03 -6.87 18.82
CA ASN A 121 -1.36 -6.85 19.24
C ASN A 121 -1.71 -8.14 19.97
N LYS A 122 -2.33 -7.98 21.14
CA LYS A 122 -2.74 -9.08 22.03
C LYS A 122 -4.21 -9.45 21.90
N LEU A 123 -4.98 -8.57 21.29
CA LEU A 123 -6.43 -8.72 21.12
C LEU A 123 -6.86 -8.10 19.81
N PHE A 124 -7.66 -8.85 19.07
CA PHE A 124 -8.43 -8.35 17.92
C PHE A 124 -9.92 -8.48 18.22
N LYS A 125 -10.66 -7.41 17.93
CA LYS A 125 -12.13 -7.43 17.94
C LYS A 125 -12.64 -7.31 16.53
N PHE A 126 -13.54 -8.23 16.16
CA PHE A 126 -14.17 -8.31 14.86
C PHE A 126 -15.67 -8.05 15.01
N GLU A 127 -16.19 -7.10 14.25
CA GLU A 127 -17.60 -6.72 14.19
C GLU A 127 -18.05 -6.86 12.73
N TYR A 128 -18.88 -7.84 12.40
CA TYR A 128 -19.37 -8.11 11.05
C TYR A 128 -20.86 -7.74 10.92
N ASP A 129 -21.25 -7.29 9.73
CA ASP A 129 -22.64 -6.99 9.37
C ASP A 129 -22.90 -7.48 7.93
N ASN A 130 -23.66 -8.57 7.81
CA ASN A 130 -24.03 -9.22 6.53
C ASN A 130 -22.83 -9.43 5.59
N MET A 131 -21.76 -10.00 6.07
CA MET A 131 -20.48 -10.02 5.41
C MET A 131 -20.28 -11.26 4.52
N HIS A 132 -19.75 -11.04 3.33
CA HIS A 132 -19.26 -12.09 2.45
C HIS A 132 -17.79 -11.79 2.06
N THR A 133 -16.88 -12.66 2.44
CA THR A 133 -15.44 -12.46 2.25
C THR A 133 -14.74 -13.71 1.74
N ILE A 134 -13.57 -13.49 1.13
CA ILE A 134 -12.53 -14.50 0.98
C ILE A 134 -11.31 -14.03 1.79
N SER A 135 -10.84 -14.89 2.69
CA SER A 135 -9.60 -14.71 3.45
C SER A 135 -8.57 -15.74 3.00
N MET A 136 -7.36 -15.26 2.74
CA MET A 136 -6.22 -16.07 2.31
C MET A 136 -5.12 -15.93 3.36
N ASN A 137 -4.75 -17.05 3.99
CA ASN A 137 -3.69 -17.12 5.00
C ASN A 137 -2.43 -17.70 4.37
N PHE A 138 -1.36 -16.95 4.31
CA PHE A 138 -0.07 -17.32 3.75
C PHE A 138 0.96 -17.53 4.85
N TYR A 139 1.54 -18.72 4.91
CA TYR A 139 2.63 -19.09 5.80
C TYR A 139 3.95 -18.68 5.14
N MET A 140 4.40 -17.47 5.43
CA MET A 140 5.49 -16.83 4.68
C MET A 140 6.81 -17.58 4.70
N ASP A 141 7.13 -18.25 5.80
CA ASP A 141 8.38 -19.03 5.91
C ASP A 141 8.32 -20.30 5.02
N LYS A 142 7.16 -20.96 4.92
CA LYS A 142 6.93 -22.09 4.03
C LYS A 142 6.93 -21.68 2.57
N LEU A 143 6.22 -20.60 2.27
CA LEU A 143 6.18 -20.03 0.92
C LEU A 143 7.57 -19.60 0.45
N LYS A 144 8.36 -18.96 1.32
CA LYS A 144 9.76 -18.58 1.04
C LYS A 144 10.64 -19.82 0.77
N ALA A 145 10.54 -20.85 1.59
CA ALA A 145 11.32 -22.07 1.43
C ALA A 145 11.05 -22.74 0.07
N ASN A 146 9.78 -22.86 -0.32
CA ASN A 146 9.40 -23.50 -1.57
C ASN A 146 9.76 -22.68 -2.80
N LEU A 147 9.56 -21.38 -2.77
CA LEU A 147 9.95 -20.52 -3.89
C LEU A 147 11.48 -20.37 -4.02
N ASN A 148 12.23 -20.39 -2.93
CA ASN A 148 13.70 -20.41 -2.98
C ASN A 148 14.23 -21.71 -3.60
N LEU A 149 13.63 -22.84 -3.31
CA LEU A 149 13.99 -24.12 -3.92
C LEU A 149 13.67 -24.15 -5.42
N SER A 150 12.59 -23.50 -5.85
CA SER A 150 12.14 -23.51 -7.24
C SER A 150 12.89 -22.50 -8.13
N VAL A 151 13.32 -21.37 -7.60
CA VAL A 151 13.77 -20.21 -8.40
C VAL A 151 15.21 -19.81 -8.07
N GLY A 152 15.76 -20.18 -6.89
CA GLY A 152 17.11 -19.82 -6.47
C GLY A 152 17.40 -18.31 -6.45
N ASN A 153 16.34 -17.47 -6.33
CA ASN A 153 16.40 -16.08 -6.71
C ASN A 153 16.36 -15.16 -5.48
N PRO A 154 17.36 -14.27 -5.32
CA PRO A 154 17.38 -13.26 -4.27
C PRO A 154 16.17 -12.29 -4.32
N ILE A 155 15.51 -12.14 -5.47
CA ILE A 155 14.36 -11.24 -5.67
C ILE A 155 13.19 -11.60 -4.73
N PHE A 156 12.88 -12.88 -4.54
CA PHE A 156 11.80 -13.29 -3.64
C PHE A 156 12.13 -13.03 -2.17
N SER A 157 13.39 -13.26 -1.78
CA SER A 157 13.85 -12.96 -0.41
C SER A 157 13.73 -11.48 -0.11
N GLU A 158 14.18 -10.61 -1.00
CA GLU A 158 14.06 -9.15 -0.89
C GLU A 158 12.59 -8.70 -0.83
N TRP A 159 11.74 -9.27 -1.69
CA TRP A 159 10.31 -8.99 -1.72
C TRP A 159 9.61 -9.42 -0.42
N SER A 160 9.87 -10.64 0.06
CA SER A 160 9.27 -11.15 1.30
C SER A 160 9.70 -10.34 2.53
N GLU A 161 10.95 -9.90 2.58
CA GLU A 161 11.44 -9.02 3.65
C GLU A 161 10.78 -7.65 3.62
N LYS A 162 10.59 -7.05 2.44
CA LYS A 162 9.85 -5.80 2.30
C LYS A 162 8.42 -5.92 2.85
N ILE A 163 7.72 -7.00 2.51
CA ILE A 163 6.35 -7.22 2.99
C ILE A 163 6.32 -7.45 4.49
N LEU A 164 7.17 -8.32 5.02
CA LEU A 164 7.24 -8.55 6.47
C LEU A 164 7.63 -7.30 7.26
N ASN A 165 8.48 -6.42 6.68
CA ASN A 165 8.85 -5.15 7.31
C ASN A 165 7.67 -4.19 7.45
N ILE A 166 6.70 -4.21 6.53
CA ILE A 166 5.48 -3.39 6.62
C ILE A 166 4.68 -3.74 7.89
N PHE A 167 4.68 -5.03 8.28
CA PHE A 167 3.90 -5.51 9.42
C PHE A 167 4.65 -5.47 10.76
N LYS A 168 5.94 -5.14 10.79
CA LYS A 168 6.74 -5.09 12.03
C LYS A 168 6.13 -4.18 13.10
N ASN A 169 5.45 -3.12 12.68
CA ASN A 169 4.83 -2.14 13.58
C ASN A 169 3.39 -2.52 13.98
N GLY A 170 2.90 -3.70 13.61
CA GLY A 170 1.53 -4.13 13.94
C GLY A 170 0.44 -3.38 13.20
N GLU A 171 0.76 -2.79 12.04
CA GLU A 171 -0.20 -2.06 11.23
C GLU A 171 -1.02 -2.99 10.35
N LEU A 172 -2.29 -2.64 10.17
CA LEU A 172 -3.18 -3.24 9.18
C LEU A 172 -3.10 -2.40 7.90
N LEU A 173 -2.96 -3.07 6.75
CA LEU A 173 -2.99 -2.39 5.46
C LEU A 173 -4.38 -2.47 4.86
N HIS A 174 -4.95 -1.31 4.56
CA HIS A 174 -6.25 -1.17 3.92
C HIS A 174 -6.08 -0.65 2.49
N ILE A 175 -6.59 -1.40 1.51
CA ILE A 175 -6.43 -1.11 0.09
C ILE A 175 -7.79 -1.20 -0.61
N LYS A 176 -8.09 -0.27 -1.51
CA LYS A 176 -9.19 -0.43 -2.47
C LYS A 176 -8.75 -1.36 -3.60
N SER A 177 -9.62 -2.26 -4.02
CA SER A 177 -9.39 -3.14 -5.16
C SER A 177 -9.32 -2.37 -6.50
N ASN A 178 -9.13 -3.09 -7.58
CA ASN A 178 -9.27 -2.60 -8.95
C ASN A 178 -10.02 -3.65 -9.78
N ASN A 179 -10.37 -3.30 -11.01
CA ASN A 179 -11.15 -4.16 -11.89
C ASN A 179 -10.55 -5.56 -12.10
N GLU A 180 -9.20 -5.67 -12.16
CA GLU A 180 -8.52 -6.96 -12.34
C GLU A 180 -8.65 -7.84 -11.10
N ILE A 181 -8.44 -7.26 -9.91
CA ILE A 181 -8.61 -7.94 -8.61
C ILE A 181 -10.06 -8.35 -8.43
N ASP A 182 -11.02 -7.43 -8.69
CA ASP A 182 -12.45 -7.70 -8.54
C ASP A 182 -12.92 -8.82 -9.45
N ALA A 183 -12.50 -8.82 -10.72
CA ALA A 183 -12.86 -9.86 -11.68
C ALA A 183 -12.36 -11.25 -11.26
N LEU A 184 -11.13 -11.34 -10.75
CA LEU A 184 -10.56 -12.60 -10.27
C LEU A 184 -11.19 -13.04 -8.94
N ALA A 185 -11.40 -12.12 -8.00
CA ALA A 185 -12.09 -12.41 -6.75
C ALA A 185 -13.52 -12.94 -6.98
N LEU A 186 -14.26 -12.34 -7.94
CA LEU A 186 -15.61 -12.81 -8.29
C LEU A 186 -15.63 -14.23 -8.87
N GLN A 187 -14.59 -14.66 -9.60
CA GLN A 187 -14.47 -16.04 -10.05
C GLN A 187 -14.30 -17.01 -8.85
N LEU A 188 -13.66 -16.56 -7.78
CA LEU A 188 -13.44 -17.37 -6.57
C LEU A 188 -14.64 -17.37 -5.63
N LYS A 189 -15.53 -16.37 -5.70
CA LYS A 189 -16.65 -16.17 -4.76
C LYS A 189 -17.53 -17.40 -4.57
N ASN A 190 -17.83 -18.12 -5.65
CA ASN A 190 -18.68 -19.29 -5.65
C ASN A 190 -17.95 -20.54 -6.15
N PHE A 191 -16.62 -20.46 -6.23
CA PHE A 191 -15.83 -21.57 -6.71
C PHE A 191 -15.85 -22.71 -5.69
N TYR A 192 -16.00 -23.92 -6.19
CA TYR A 192 -16.02 -25.14 -5.38
C TYR A 192 -15.23 -26.22 -6.11
N PRO A 193 -14.00 -26.50 -5.69
CA PRO A 193 -13.19 -27.57 -6.30
C PRO A 193 -13.80 -28.93 -5.95
N TYR A 194 -14.09 -29.74 -6.95
CA TYR A 194 -14.70 -31.07 -6.80
C TYR A 194 -13.80 -32.20 -7.27
N ASP A 195 -12.79 -31.90 -8.07
CA ASP A 195 -11.77 -32.84 -8.56
C ASP A 195 -10.39 -32.19 -8.56
N ILE A 196 -9.36 -32.94 -8.95
CA ILE A 196 -7.97 -32.46 -8.91
C ILE A 196 -7.72 -31.30 -9.89
N ASP A 197 -8.35 -31.31 -11.05
CA ASP A 197 -8.16 -30.26 -12.08
C ASP A 197 -8.78 -28.94 -11.61
N SER A 198 -10.00 -28.98 -11.11
CA SER A 198 -10.68 -27.81 -10.53
C SER A 198 -9.94 -27.29 -9.28
N PHE A 199 -9.33 -28.19 -8.49
CA PHE A 199 -8.51 -27.80 -7.36
C PHE A 199 -7.22 -27.08 -7.77
N ILE A 200 -6.54 -27.54 -8.82
CA ILE A 200 -5.36 -26.88 -9.36
C ILE A 200 -5.73 -25.50 -9.92
N ASP A 201 -6.82 -25.39 -10.68
CA ASP A 201 -7.33 -24.10 -11.18
C ASP A 201 -7.66 -23.14 -10.05
N PHE A 202 -8.31 -23.64 -9.00
CA PHE A 202 -8.59 -22.86 -7.79
C PHE A 202 -7.31 -22.33 -7.14
N LYS A 203 -6.32 -23.20 -6.94
CA LYS A 203 -5.01 -22.85 -6.36
C LYS A 203 -4.31 -21.77 -7.18
N LEU A 204 -4.27 -21.91 -8.52
CA LEU A 204 -3.65 -20.94 -9.41
C LEU A 204 -4.33 -19.56 -9.35
N LYS A 205 -5.67 -19.53 -9.35
CA LYS A 205 -6.45 -18.29 -9.24
C LYS A 205 -6.21 -17.57 -7.91
N VAL A 206 -6.17 -18.32 -6.81
CA VAL A 206 -5.89 -17.76 -5.48
C VAL A 206 -4.48 -17.18 -5.40
N THR A 207 -3.49 -17.94 -5.86
CA THR A 207 -2.11 -17.48 -5.91
C THR A 207 -1.98 -16.20 -6.74
N ARG A 208 -2.63 -16.16 -7.91
CA ARG A 208 -2.67 -14.96 -8.75
C ARG A 208 -3.32 -13.77 -8.05
N LEU A 209 -4.46 -13.99 -7.37
CA LEU A 209 -5.15 -12.94 -6.62
C LEU A 209 -4.25 -12.32 -5.55
N PHE A 210 -3.56 -13.17 -4.79
CA PHE A 210 -2.60 -12.72 -3.79
C PHE A 210 -1.49 -11.84 -4.39
N PHE A 211 -0.84 -12.30 -5.46
CA PHE A 211 0.22 -11.51 -6.11
C PHE A 211 -0.29 -10.20 -6.71
N LEU A 212 -1.49 -10.16 -7.27
CA LEU A 212 -2.08 -8.92 -7.76
C LEU A 212 -2.33 -7.90 -6.65
N ILE A 213 -2.81 -8.37 -5.49
CA ILE A 213 -3.03 -7.53 -4.31
C ILE A 213 -1.71 -6.96 -3.80
N LEU A 214 -0.68 -7.80 -3.67
CA LEU A 214 0.63 -7.36 -3.20
C LEU A 214 1.31 -6.39 -4.18
N LYS A 215 1.22 -6.66 -5.48
CA LYS A 215 1.72 -5.77 -6.52
C LYS A 215 1.05 -4.39 -6.43
N LYS A 216 -0.27 -4.35 -6.31
CA LYS A 216 -1.02 -3.11 -6.15
C LYS A 216 -0.59 -2.33 -4.90
N HIS A 217 -0.37 -3.01 -3.79
CA HIS A 217 0.14 -2.39 -2.57
C HIS A 217 1.53 -1.79 -2.78
N SER A 218 2.45 -2.54 -3.39
CA SER A 218 3.80 -2.08 -3.71
C SER A 218 3.77 -0.82 -4.58
N GLU A 219 2.98 -0.81 -5.65
CA GLU A 219 2.80 0.36 -6.52
C GLU A 219 2.19 1.57 -5.77
N SER A 220 1.26 1.33 -4.86
CA SER A 220 0.65 2.39 -4.04
C SER A 220 1.64 2.95 -3.02
N GLY A 221 2.44 2.10 -2.40
CA GLY A 221 3.51 2.46 -1.47
C GLY A 221 4.61 3.25 -2.17
N GLU A 222 5.04 2.84 -3.36
CA GLU A 222 6.02 3.58 -4.16
C GLU A 222 5.53 4.98 -4.54
N LYS A 223 4.27 5.12 -4.98
CA LYS A 223 3.69 6.44 -5.30
C LYS A 223 3.67 7.35 -4.08
N LYS A 224 3.25 6.85 -2.91
CA LYS A 224 3.26 7.62 -1.66
C LYS A 224 4.68 8.01 -1.25
N THR A 225 5.64 7.10 -1.37
CA THR A 225 7.04 7.37 -1.06
C THR A 225 7.63 8.41 -2.03
N HIS A 226 7.36 8.30 -3.34
CA HIS A 226 7.80 9.29 -4.31
C HIS A 226 7.21 10.68 -4.05
N SER A 227 5.92 10.76 -3.66
CA SER A 227 5.28 12.01 -3.27
C SER A 227 5.93 12.63 -2.03
N LEU A 228 6.17 11.86 -0.98
CA LEU A 228 6.84 12.33 0.25
C LEU A 228 8.27 12.84 -0.02
N ILE A 229 9.04 12.13 -0.86
CA ILE A 229 10.37 12.56 -1.28
C ILE A 229 10.29 13.88 -2.05
N SER A 230 9.33 13.99 -2.99
CA SER A 230 9.13 15.21 -3.76
C SER A 230 8.73 16.39 -2.88
N GLU A 231 7.81 16.20 -1.93
CA GLU A 231 7.40 17.23 -0.97
C GLU A 231 8.58 17.69 -0.10
N ASN A 232 9.41 16.75 0.36
CA ASN A 232 10.62 17.09 1.12
C ASN A 232 11.60 17.93 0.27
N ILE A 233 11.85 17.54 -0.97
CA ILE A 233 12.71 18.31 -1.89
C ILE A 233 12.12 19.71 -2.13
N LYS A 234 10.82 19.82 -2.40
CA LYS A 234 10.16 21.12 -2.59
C LYS A 234 10.24 21.99 -1.34
N SER A 235 10.12 21.41 -0.15
CA SER A 235 10.29 22.11 1.12
C SER A 235 11.71 22.66 1.27
N ILE A 236 12.74 21.86 0.98
CA ILE A 236 14.14 22.31 1.01
C ILE A 236 14.33 23.47 0.04
N LEU A 237 13.86 23.36 -1.20
CA LEU A 237 14.01 24.39 -2.23
C LEU A 237 13.25 25.66 -1.89
N LYS A 238 12.07 25.56 -1.28
CA LYS A 238 11.24 26.71 -0.87
C LYS A 238 11.87 27.51 0.28
N ASN A 239 12.57 26.81 1.19
CA ASN A 239 13.19 27.41 2.37
C ASN A 239 14.63 27.89 2.10
N THR A 240 15.14 27.74 0.87
CA THR A 240 16.48 28.17 0.46
C THR A 240 16.37 29.40 -0.45
N PRO A 241 17.19 30.45 -0.23
CA PRO A 241 17.28 31.59 -1.15
C PRO A 241 17.55 31.13 -2.59
N VAL A 242 16.93 31.78 -3.58
CA VAL A 242 17.02 31.33 -4.99
C VAL A 242 18.46 31.38 -5.54
N SER A 243 19.27 32.33 -5.06
CA SER A 243 20.71 32.41 -5.35
C SER A 243 21.50 31.17 -4.89
N GLU A 244 21.06 30.54 -3.80
CA GLU A 244 21.74 29.45 -3.09
C GLU A 244 21.11 28.08 -3.28
N LEU A 245 20.17 27.96 -4.23
CA LEU A 245 19.49 26.68 -4.47
C LEU A 245 20.47 25.53 -4.68
N PRO A 246 20.32 24.42 -3.93
CA PRO A 246 21.30 23.35 -3.89
C PRO A 246 21.41 22.61 -5.22
N SER A 247 22.62 22.14 -5.51
CA SER A 247 22.85 21.18 -6.61
C SER A 247 22.21 19.82 -6.30
N ILE A 248 22.05 18.98 -7.33
CA ILE A 248 21.53 17.59 -7.15
C ILE A 248 22.40 16.81 -6.17
N LYS A 249 23.73 16.97 -6.25
CA LYS A 249 24.67 16.35 -5.31
C LYS A 249 24.39 16.78 -3.86
N LYS A 250 24.17 18.09 -3.66
CA LYS A 250 23.85 18.62 -2.33
C LYS A 250 22.51 18.15 -1.81
N LEU A 251 21.50 18.03 -2.68
CA LEU A 251 20.22 17.44 -2.32
C LEU A 251 20.35 15.97 -1.91
N CYS A 252 21.20 15.18 -2.58
CA CYS A 252 21.51 13.81 -2.17
C CYS A 252 22.14 13.75 -0.77
N GLU A 253 23.08 14.65 -0.48
CA GLU A 253 23.70 14.75 0.85
C GLU A 253 22.67 15.11 1.95
N ILE A 254 21.79 16.08 1.68
CA ILE A 254 20.77 16.52 2.64
C ILE A 254 19.73 15.43 2.89
N THR A 255 19.30 14.74 1.84
CA THR A 255 18.21 13.74 1.94
C THR A 255 18.68 12.34 2.30
N GLY A 256 20.01 12.07 2.21
CA GLY A 256 20.57 10.72 2.37
C GLY A 256 20.25 9.77 1.21
N LEU A 257 19.65 10.25 0.12
CA LEU A 257 19.23 9.44 -1.02
C LEU A 257 20.29 9.44 -2.12
N ASN A 258 20.43 8.33 -2.84
CA ASN A 258 21.28 8.31 -4.03
C ASN A 258 20.66 9.10 -5.19
N ASN A 259 21.49 9.55 -6.12
CA ASN A 259 21.10 10.42 -7.23
C ASN A 259 19.99 9.80 -8.11
N TYR A 260 20.08 8.50 -8.42
CA TYR A 260 19.09 7.82 -9.24
C TYR A 260 17.72 7.84 -8.58
N TYR A 261 17.65 7.42 -7.32
CA TYR A 261 16.38 7.31 -6.60
C TYR A 261 15.74 8.67 -6.34
N LEU A 262 16.56 9.68 -5.98
CA LEU A 262 16.12 11.06 -5.77
C LEU A 262 15.48 11.65 -7.05
N GLN A 263 16.17 11.54 -8.20
CA GLN A 263 15.65 12.07 -9.46
C GLN A 263 14.42 11.32 -9.97
N THR A 264 14.45 9.98 -9.91
CA THR A 264 13.32 9.15 -10.36
C THR A 264 12.07 9.40 -9.52
N SER A 265 12.23 9.52 -8.19
CA SER A 265 11.11 9.81 -7.30
C SER A 265 10.46 11.15 -7.60
N PHE A 266 11.28 12.17 -7.77
CA PHE A 266 10.79 13.52 -8.11
C PHE A 266 10.11 13.55 -9.48
N GLU A 267 10.73 12.93 -10.50
CA GLU A 267 10.18 12.89 -11.86
C GLU A 267 8.86 12.11 -11.93
N LYS A 268 8.75 10.99 -11.21
CA LYS A 268 7.50 10.24 -11.10
C LYS A 268 6.38 11.01 -10.40
N SER A 269 6.72 11.85 -9.40
CA SER A 269 5.75 12.65 -8.66
C SER A 269 5.35 13.93 -9.39
N GLU A 270 6.31 14.67 -9.95
CA GLU A 270 6.09 16.02 -10.48
C GLU A 270 6.02 16.08 -12.02
N GLY A 271 6.26 14.97 -12.70
CA GLY A 271 6.28 14.91 -14.18
C GLY A 271 7.46 15.65 -14.82
N MET A 272 8.47 16.06 -14.02
CA MET A 272 9.64 16.78 -14.51
C MET A 272 10.88 16.52 -13.66
N LYS A 273 12.06 16.68 -14.26
CA LYS A 273 13.35 16.54 -13.54
C LYS A 273 13.57 17.67 -12.54
N ILE A 274 14.25 17.39 -11.42
CA ILE A 274 14.58 18.38 -10.38
C ILE A 274 15.32 19.59 -10.97
N SER A 275 16.28 19.36 -11.88
CA SER A 275 17.03 20.45 -12.54
C SER A 275 16.15 21.41 -13.33
N ARG A 276 15.05 20.91 -13.92
CA ARG A 276 14.06 21.75 -14.60
C ARG A 276 13.23 22.52 -13.59
N TYR A 277 12.84 21.90 -12.49
CA TYR A 277 12.09 22.55 -11.42
C TYR A 277 12.89 23.71 -10.79
N ILE A 278 14.17 23.48 -10.43
CA ILE A 278 15.08 24.53 -9.93
C ILE A 278 15.23 25.69 -10.93
N ARG A 279 15.37 25.36 -12.22
CA ARG A 279 15.44 26.39 -13.27
C ARG A 279 14.18 27.24 -13.32
N ASN A 280 13.01 26.61 -13.22
CA ASN A 280 11.74 27.31 -13.21
C ASN A 280 11.65 28.29 -12.03
N LEU A 281 12.03 27.86 -10.81
CA LEU A 281 12.07 28.75 -9.64
C LEU A 281 12.97 29.97 -9.88
N ARG A 282 14.14 29.78 -10.47
CA ARG A 282 15.05 30.88 -10.82
C ARG A 282 14.43 31.84 -11.84
N MET A 283 13.71 31.33 -12.84
CA MET A 283 13.05 32.15 -13.87
C MET A 283 11.88 32.96 -13.30
N GLU A 284 11.06 32.34 -12.46
CA GLU A 284 9.97 33.07 -11.79
C GLU A 284 10.49 34.16 -10.86
N ARG A 285 11.55 33.90 -10.11
CA ARG A 285 12.21 34.93 -9.28
C ARG A 285 12.80 36.06 -10.13
N ALA A 286 13.47 35.71 -11.26
CA ALA A 286 13.98 36.72 -12.18
C ALA A 286 12.88 37.61 -12.77
N LYS A 287 11.75 37.05 -13.15
CA LYS A 287 10.59 37.78 -13.60
C LYS A 287 10.13 38.77 -12.53
N PHE A 288 9.94 38.30 -11.29
CA PHE A 288 9.56 39.16 -10.16
C PHE A 288 10.54 40.35 -9.97
N LEU A 289 11.84 40.10 -10.01
CA LEU A 289 12.86 41.13 -9.87
C LEU A 289 12.85 42.13 -11.05
N LEU A 290 12.63 41.64 -12.28
CA LEU A 290 12.48 42.51 -13.46
C LEU A 290 11.25 43.44 -13.36
N GLU A 291 10.21 42.95 -12.69
CA GLU A 291 8.96 43.74 -12.48
C GLU A 291 9.04 44.71 -11.31
N THR A 292 9.77 44.37 -10.24
CA THR A 292 9.67 45.09 -8.96
C THR A 292 10.89 45.88 -8.57
N THR A 293 12.02 45.75 -9.30
CA THR A 293 13.28 46.42 -8.96
C THR A 293 13.95 47.06 -10.16
N ASP A 294 14.87 48.01 -9.89
CA ASP A 294 15.72 48.64 -10.89
C ASP A 294 17.08 47.97 -11.07
N LEU A 295 17.29 46.80 -10.48
CA LEU A 295 18.53 45.99 -10.63
C LEU A 295 18.83 45.76 -12.11
N SER A 296 20.09 45.88 -12.51
CA SER A 296 20.51 45.56 -13.88
C SER A 296 20.27 44.08 -14.21
N ILE A 297 20.25 43.75 -15.50
CA ILE A 297 20.10 42.34 -15.94
C ILE A 297 21.25 41.48 -15.41
N LEU A 298 22.45 42.03 -15.25
CA LEU A 298 23.56 41.37 -14.67
C LEU A 298 23.35 41.04 -13.18
N GLU A 299 22.95 42.07 -12.40
CA GLU A 299 22.62 41.86 -10.97
C GLU A 299 21.53 40.84 -10.74
N ILE A 300 20.45 40.88 -11.54
CA ILE A 300 19.38 39.88 -11.49
C ILE A 300 19.92 38.49 -11.80
N SER A 301 20.81 38.36 -12.80
CA SER A 301 21.39 37.05 -13.12
C SER A 301 22.15 36.44 -11.93
N ILE A 302 22.87 37.26 -11.19
CA ILE A 302 23.62 36.84 -9.98
C ILE A 302 22.62 36.50 -8.85
N GLU A 303 21.66 37.39 -8.61
CA GLU A 303 20.64 37.21 -7.56
C GLU A 303 19.82 35.92 -7.73
N VAL A 304 19.63 35.45 -8.95
CA VAL A 304 18.93 34.18 -9.21
C VAL A 304 19.90 32.98 -9.40
N GLY A 305 21.18 33.16 -9.04
CA GLY A 305 22.18 32.09 -8.98
C GLY A 305 22.76 31.68 -10.32
N TYR A 306 22.94 32.62 -11.27
CA TYR A 306 23.67 32.38 -12.50
C TYR A 306 25.02 33.13 -12.48
N GLU A 307 26.10 32.38 -12.60
CA GLU A 307 27.45 32.94 -12.78
C GLU A 307 27.67 33.52 -14.19
N ASN A 308 26.89 33.02 -15.18
CA ASN A 308 27.02 33.46 -16.58
C ASN A 308 25.70 34.13 -17.05
N PRO A 309 25.73 35.45 -17.27
CA PRO A 309 24.57 36.23 -17.72
C PRO A 309 24.01 35.80 -19.07
N SER A 310 24.83 35.32 -19.97
CA SER A 310 24.39 34.83 -21.28
C SER A 310 23.56 33.55 -21.14
N LYS A 311 24.00 32.67 -20.24
CA LYS A 311 23.25 31.44 -19.91
C LYS A 311 21.92 31.77 -19.23
N PHE A 312 21.89 32.77 -18.36
CA PHE A 312 20.68 33.32 -17.78
C PHE A 312 19.71 33.82 -18.87
N ALA A 313 20.18 34.74 -19.72
CA ALA A 313 19.36 35.32 -20.79
C ALA A 313 18.78 34.27 -21.73
N LYS A 314 19.55 33.24 -22.11
CA LYS A 314 19.10 32.10 -22.90
C LYS A 314 18.01 31.32 -22.18
N ASN A 315 18.18 30.99 -20.89
CA ASN A 315 17.21 30.24 -20.11
C ASN A 315 15.93 31.04 -19.90
N PHE A 316 16.01 32.32 -19.64
CA PHE A 316 14.87 33.22 -19.51
C PHE A 316 14.06 33.28 -20.81
N ARG A 317 14.75 33.46 -21.95
CA ARG A 317 14.09 33.43 -23.27
C ARG A 317 13.42 32.07 -23.55
N ASN A 318 14.08 30.97 -23.18
CA ASN A 318 13.49 29.62 -23.39
C ASN A 318 12.24 29.40 -22.51
N TYR A 319 12.16 30.08 -21.37
CA TYR A 319 11.04 29.93 -20.44
C TYR A 319 9.88 30.88 -20.75
N PHE A 320 10.16 32.15 -21.02
CA PHE A 320 9.18 33.20 -21.26
C PHE A 320 9.01 33.62 -22.73
N GLY A 321 9.78 33.05 -23.64
CA GLY A 321 9.72 33.38 -25.08
C GLY A 321 10.44 34.69 -25.48
N ILE A 322 10.91 35.48 -24.52
CA ILE A 322 11.46 36.84 -24.73
C ILE A 322 12.72 37.06 -23.88
N LEU A 323 13.67 37.86 -24.37
CA LEU A 323 14.87 38.21 -23.62
C LEU A 323 14.54 39.06 -22.36
N PRO A 324 15.31 38.94 -21.25
CA PRO A 324 15.08 39.69 -20.01
C PRO A 324 15.01 41.22 -20.22
N SER A 325 15.94 41.76 -21.06
CA SER A 325 15.95 43.21 -21.39
C SER A 325 14.70 43.67 -22.14
N LYS A 326 14.22 42.86 -23.06
CA LYS A 326 12.97 43.16 -23.79
C LYS A 326 11.75 43.02 -22.89
N TYR A 327 11.76 42.05 -21.97
CA TYR A 327 10.70 41.85 -20.97
C TYR A 327 10.58 43.08 -20.07
N ARG A 328 11.69 43.59 -19.53
CA ARG A 328 11.71 44.78 -18.69
C ARG A 328 11.16 46.02 -19.45
N LYS A 329 11.61 46.23 -20.69
CA LYS A 329 11.12 47.37 -21.50
C LYS A 329 9.60 47.32 -21.63
N LYS A 330 9.04 46.14 -21.93
CA LYS A 330 7.59 45.96 -22.02
C LYS A 330 6.86 46.31 -20.71
N VAL A 331 7.38 45.82 -19.57
CA VAL A 331 6.79 46.11 -18.24
C VAL A 331 6.82 47.62 -17.92
N LEU A 332 7.92 48.30 -18.26
CA LEU A 332 8.06 49.76 -18.04
C LEU A 332 7.12 50.55 -18.95
N GLU A 333 6.90 50.13 -20.18
CA GLU A 333 5.93 50.72 -21.09
C GLU A 333 4.50 50.56 -20.54
N GLU A 334 4.10 49.39 -20.11
CA GLU A 334 2.78 49.08 -19.52
C GLU A 334 2.51 49.90 -18.23
N ARG A 335 3.54 50.23 -17.45
CA ARG A 335 3.43 51.08 -16.24
C ARG A 335 3.21 52.55 -16.55
N LYS A 336 3.66 53.03 -17.71
CA LYS A 336 3.45 54.43 -18.12
C LYS A 336 2.03 54.75 -18.60
N PHE A 337 1.26 53.71 -18.91
CA PHE A 337 -0.13 53.80 -19.39
C PHE A 337 -1.18 53.49 -18.31
N LYS A 338 -0.73 53.22 -17.07
CA LYS A 338 -1.59 53.12 -15.87
C LYS A 338 -1.37 54.29 -14.93
#